data_2a866e9ba57ae9c65e37d5906bc51a69
#
_entry.id   2a866e9ba57ae9c65e37d5906bc51a69
#
_cell.length_a   1.000
_cell.length_b   1.000
_cell.length_c   1.000
_cell.angle_alpha   90.00
_cell.angle_beta   90.00
_cell.angle_gamma   90.00
#
_symmetry.space_group_name_H-M   'P 1'
#
loop_
_entity.id
_entity.type
_entity.pdbx_description
1 polymer ?
#
loop_
_entity_poly.entity_id
_entity_poly.type
_entity_poly.pdbx_seq_one_letter_code
_entity_poly.pdbx_strand_id
1 'polypeptide(L)'
;MEKANVLKATIVCTIGAVGSFIANLFGGWTNDLATLIIMMGIDFLTGLLIAAVWKKSEKSKTGALSSWSAWKGLCRKGVSLLFVLIAYRLDLALGVNYIRTAVIIGFIVNELISITENAGIMGIPIPGVIVKAIDMLKQKSEGDSNGN
;
A
#
# COMPACT_ATOMS: atom_id res chain seq x y z
N MET A 1 15.68 37.00 -9.29
CA MET A 1 14.93 36.48 -8.12
C MET A 1 13.46 36.23 -8.43
N GLU A 2 12.75 37.13 -9.07
CA GLU A 2 11.32 37.01 -9.38
C GLU A 2 10.97 35.82 -10.28
N LYS A 3 11.68 35.61 -11.38
CA LYS A 3 11.47 34.46 -12.29
C LYS A 3 11.67 33.11 -11.59
N ALA A 4 12.63 32.99 -10.68
CA ALA A 4 12.84 31.74 -9.91
C ALA A 4 11.71 31.48 -8.92
N ASN A 5 11.13 32.50 -8.33
CA ASN A 5 9.99 32.37 -7.42
C ASN A 5 8.71 31.98 -8.18
N VAL A 6 8.48 32.59 -9.36
CA VAL A 6 7.36 32.22 -10.24
C VAL A 6 7.48 30.76 -10.69
N LEU A 7 8.68 30.33 -11.13
CA LEU A 7 8.91 28.92 -11.52
C LEU A 7 8.64 27.96 -10.38
N LYS A 8 9.12 28.24 -9.18
CA LYS A 8 8.86 27.42 -7.99
C LYS A 8 7.36 27.35 -7.68
N ALA A 9 6.66 28.47 -7.67
CA ALA A 9 5.23 28.53 -7.45
C ALA A 9 4.46 27.70 -8.49
N THR A 10 4.80 27.83 -9.77
CA THR A 10 4.18 27.07 -10.86
C THR A 10 4.39 25.57 -10.66
N ILE A 11 5.60 25.11 -10.35
CA ILE A 11 5.90 23.70 -10.09
C ILE A 11 5.07 23.18 -8.92
N VAL A 12 5.04 23.90 -7.80
CA VAL A 12 4.27 23.47 -6.60
C VAL A 12 2.78 23.40 -6.90
N CYS A 13 2.22 24.43 -7.58
CA CYS A 13 0.81 24.43 -7.97
C CYS A 13 0.46 23.26 -8.92
N THR A 14 1.34 22.97 -9.89
CA THR A 14 1.14 21.87 -10.83
C THR A 14 1.15 20.51 -10.11
N ILE A 15 2.13 20.28 -9.23
CA ILE A 15 2.21 19.06 -8.43
C ILE A 15 0.97 18.92 -7.53
N GLY A 16 0.55 20.03 -6.90
CA GLY A 16 -0.66 20.05 -6.06
C GLY A 16 -1.93 19.72 -6.83
N ALA A 17 -2.09 20.31 -8.03
CA ALA A 17 -3.25 20.06 -8.88
C ALA A 17 -3.30 18.61 -9.36
N VAL A 18 -2.17 18.05 -9.84
CA VAL A 18 -2.07 16.65 -10.26
C VAL A 18 -2.30 15.71 -9.09
N GLY A 19 -1.70 15.98 -7.92
CA GLY A 19 -1.89 15.19 -6.72
C GLY A 19 -3.35 15.19 -6.25
N SER A 20 -4.01 16.34 -6.27
CA SER A 20 -5.43 16.47 -5.93
C SER A 20 -6.33 15.73 -6.92
N PHE A 21 -6.04 15.82 -8.21
CA PHE A 21 -6.78 15.07 -9.24
C PHE A 21 -6.65 13.55 -9.02
N ILE A 22 -5.43 13.06 -8.80
CA ILE A 22 -5.20 11.63 -8.53
C ILE A 22 -5.94 11.22 -7.25
N ALA A 23 -5.83 11.98 -6.16
CA ALA A 23 -6.53 11.68 -4.91
C ALA A 23 -8.04 11.57 -5.10
N ASN A 24 -8.64 12.45 -5.91
CA ASN A 24 -10.06 12.42 -6.23
C ASN A 24 -10.49 11.16 -7.00
N LEU A 25 -9.63 10.60 -7.86
CA LEU A 25 -9.91 9.33 -8.54
C LEU A 25 -10.10 8.17 -7.56
N PHE A 26 -9.45 8.25 -6.40
CA PHE A 26 -9.55 7.27 -5.31
C PHE A 26 -10.63 7.61 -4.27
N GLY A 27 -11.44 8.65 -4.47
CA GLY A 27 -12.43 9.10 -3.49
C GLY A 27 -11.88 10.00 -2.40
N GLY A 28 -10.78 10.68 -2.69
CA GLY A 28 -10.08 11.58 -1.77
C GLY A 28 -8.93 10.92 -1.02
N TRP A 29 -8.11 11.75 -0.38
CA TRP A 29 -7.01 11.32 0.47
C TRP A 29 -7.53 10.99 1.87
N THR A 30 -7.76 9.73 2.14
CA THR A 30 -8.31 9.23 3.41
C THR A 30 -7.23 8.52 4.24
N ASN A 31 -7.46 8.38 5.54
CA ASN A 31 -6.49 7.76 6.45
C ASN A 31 -6.24 6.28 6.12
N ASP A 32 -7.24 5.55 5.68
CA ASP A 32 -7.11 4.16 5.25
C ASP A 32 -6.25 4.03 3.99
N LEU A 33 -6.46 4.89 2.98
CA LEU A 33 -5.63 4.93 1.78
C LEU A 33 -4.17 5.33 2.12
N ALA A 34 -3.99 6.33 2.96
CA ALA A 34 -2.66 6.73 3.43
C ALA A 34 -1.96 5.58 4.17
N THR A 35 -2.69 4.88 5.04
CA THR A 35 -2.18 3.70 5.76
C THR A 35 -1.74 2.61 4.79
N LEU A 36 -2.56 2.29 3.79
CA LEU A 36 -2.20 1.30 2.77
C LEU A 36 -0.89 1.68 2.04
N ILE A 37 -0.76 2.92 1.60
CA ILE A 37 0.44 3.39 0.89
C ILE A 37 1.68 3.31 1.79
N ILE A 38 1.56 3.69 3.06
CA ILE A 38 2.64 3.59 4.05
C ILE A 38 3.05 2.12 4.24
N MET A 39 2.09 1.20 4.42
CA MET A 39 2.38 -0.23 4.59
C MET A 39 3.02 -0.83 3.34
N MET A 40 2.56 -0.46 2.14
CA MET A 40 3.20 -0.84 0.87
C MET A 40 4.66 -0.37 0.80
N GLY A 41 4.94 0.85 1.26
CA GLY A 41 6.30 1.39 1.36
C GLY A 41 7.18 0.60 2.33
N ILE A 42 6.67 0.31 3.52
CA ILE A 42 7.39 -0.46 4.55
C ILE A 42 7.67 -1.89 4.06
N ASP A 43 6.68 -2.58 3.49
CA ASP A 43 6.89 -3.92 2.92
C ASP A 43 7.97 -3.91 1.82
N PHE A 44 7.89 -2.95 0.91
CA PHE A 44 8.88 -2.83 -0.16
C PHE A 44 10.29 -2.60 0.39
N LEU A 45 10.45 -1.68 1.34
CA LEU A 45 11.74 -1.38 1.97
C LEU A 45 12.30 -2.57 2.76
N THR A 46 11.47 -3.25 3.56
CA THR A 46 11.90 -4.43 4.32
C THR A 46 12.27 -5.58 3.40
N GLY A 47 11.54 -5.78 2.30
CA GLY A 47 11.89 -6.75 1.27
C GLY A 47 13.22 -6.44 0.57
N LEU A 48 13.51 -5.17 0.27
CA LEU A 48 14.81 -4.75 -0.26
C LEU A 48 15.94 -4.98 0.74
N LEU A 49 15.73 -4.68 2.03
CA LEU A 49 16.73 -4.92 3.08
C LEU A 49 17.07 -6.40 3.19
N ILE A 50 16.08 -7.29 3.17
CA ILE A 50 16.30 -8.74 3.19
C ILE A 50 17.14 -9.18 2.00
N ALA A 51 16.82 -8.72 0.81
CA ALA A 51 17.56 -9.05 -0.40
C ALA A 51 19.00 -8.50 -0.39
N ALA A 52 19.20 -7.30 0.13
CA ALA A 52 20.49 -6.63 0.13
C ALA A 52 21.43 -7.16 1.24
N VAL A 53 20.91 -7.37 2.45
CA VAL A 53 21.71 -7.68 3.64
C VAL A 53 21.71 -9.19 3.94
N TRP A 54 20.54 -9.81 4.05
CA TRP A 54 20.40 -11.22 4.41
C TRP A 54 20.57 -12.17 3.22
N LYS A 55 20.40 -11.68 1.98
CA LYS A 55 20.41 -12.49 0.74
C LYS A 55 19.46 -13.70 0.80
N LYS A 56 18.36 -13.56 1.55
CA LYS A 56 17.34 -14.59 1.79
C LYS A 56 15.98 -14.21 1.20
N SER A 57 15.94 -13.39 0.15
CA SER A 57 14.68 -13.00 -0.49
C SER A 57 14.09 -14.18 -1.26
N GLU A 58 12.91 -14.63 -0.88
CA GLU A 58 12.15 -15.65 -1.63
C GLU A 58 11.68 -15.17 -3.01
N LYS A 59 11.68 -13.84 -3.22
CA LYS A 59 11.26 -13.19 -4.47
C LYS A 59 12.32 -13.20 -5.57
N SER A 60 13.55 -13.69 -5.28
CA SER A 60 14.63 -13.84 -6.27
C SER A 60 15.20 -15.24 -6.27
N LYS A 61 15.67 -15.72 -7.44
CA LYS A 61 16.23 -17.07 -7.60
C LYS A 61 17.50 -17.31 -6.78
N THR A 62 18.24 -16.26 -6.47
CA THR A 62 19.52 -16.31 -5.73
C THR A 62 19.39 -15.82 -4.28
N GLY A 63 18.19 -15.39 -3.85
CA GLY A 63 17.98 -14.72 -2.56
C GLY A 63 18.55 -13.29 -2.49
N ALA A 64 19.39 -12.90 -3.46
CA ALA A 64 20.03 -11.59 -3.49
C ALA A 64 19.15 -10.52 -4.15
N LEU A 65 19.55 -9.26 -4.00
CA LEU A 65 18.88 -8.11 -4.61
C LEU A 65 18.85 -8.26 -6.14
N SER A 66 17.64 -8.22 -6.70
CA SER A 66 17.40 -8.27 -8.14
C SER A 66 16.49 -7.11 -8.54
N SER A 67 16.96 -6.24 -9.43
CA SER A 67 16.19 -5.13 -9.96
C SER A 67 14.88 -5.60 -10.60
N TRP A 68 14.88 -6.77 -11.25
CA TRP A 68 13.68 -7.36 -11.84
C TRP A 68 12.65 -7.80 -10.80
N SER A 69 13.11 -8.41 -9.69
CA SER A 69 12.22 -8.80 -8.58
C SER A 69 11.64 -7.58 -7.88
N ALA A 70 12.45 -6.53 -7.66
CA ALA A 70 11.99 -5.27 -7.10
C ALA A 70 10.94 -4.60 -8.01
N TRP A 71 11.19 -4.56 -9.33
CA TRP A 71 10.23 -4.03 -10.30
C TRP A 71 8.90 -4.78 -10.30
N LYS A 72 8.94 -6.12 -10.29
CA LYS A 72 7.71 -6.94 -10.18
C LYS A 72 6.94 -6.64 -8.89
N GLY A 73 7.64 -6.46 -7.76
CA GLY A 73 7.02 -6.08 -6.49
C GLY A 73 6.30 -4.73 -6.60
N LEU A 74 6.94 -3.74 -7.20
CA LEU A 74 6.35 -2.42 -7.42
C LEU A 74 5.13 -2.48 -8.34
N CYS A 75 5.21 -3.24 -9.43
CA CYS A 75 4.07 -3.45 -10.34
C CYS A 75 2.87 -4.08 -9.62
N ARG A 76 3.08 -5.08 -8.75
CA ARG A 76 1.98 -5.68 -7.97
C ARG A 76 1.30 -4.65 -7.08
N LYS A 77 2.06 -3.80 -6.40
CA LYS A 77 1.52 -2.72 -5.56
C LYS A 77 0.74 -1.70 -6.40
N GLY A 78 1.23 -1.37 -7.59
CA GLY A 78 0.49 -0.55 -8.56
C GLY A 78 -0.86 -1.17 -8.94
N VAL A 79 -0.89 -2.46 -9.24
CA VAL A 79 -2.14 -3.20 -9.55
C VAL A 79 -3.08 -3.22 -8.34
N SER A 80 -2.58 -3.40 -7.13
CA SER A 80 -3.42 -3.33 -5.91
C SER A 80 -4.10 -1.96 -5.78
N LEU A 81 -3.39 -0.87 -6.06
CA LEU A 81 -3.99 0.47 -6.08
C LEU A 81 -5.05 0.62 -7.19
N LEU A 82 -4.86 0.01 -8.36
CA LEU A 82 -5.91 -0.02 -9.40
C LEU A 82 -7.17 -0.73 -8.91
N PHE A 83 -7.07 -1.80 -8.12
CA PHE A 83 -8.23 -2.45 -7.50
C PHE A 83 -8.95 -1.54 -6.49
N VAL A 84 -8.21 -0.73 -5.72
CA VAL A 84 -8.82 0.29 -4.85
C VAL A 84 -9.60 1.32 -5.66
N LEU A 85 -9.05 1.76 -6.79
CA LEU A 85 -9.73 2.68 -7.71
C LEU A 85 -11.01 2.04 -8.28
N ILE A 86 -10.92 0.78 -8.74
CA ILE A 86 -12.09 0.03 -9.22
C ILE A 86 -13.16 -0.06 -8.13
N ALA A 87 -12.76 -0.41 -6.90
CA ALA A 87 -13.66 -0.52 -5.76
C ALA A 87 -14.40 0.80 -5.46
N TYR A 88 -13.68 1.93 -5.52
CA TYR A 88 -14.31 3.25 -5.40
C TYR A 88 -15.32 3.53 -6.54
N ARG A 89 -14.99 3.15 -7.77
CA ARG A 89 -15.93 3.30 -8.91
C ARG A 89 -17.16 2.43 -8.75
N LEU A 90 -17.01 1.23 -8.14
CA LEU A 90 -18.15 0.37 -7.82
C LEU A 90 -19.01 0.96 -6.70
N ASP A 91 -18.43 1.54 -5.65
CA ASP A 91 -19.18 2.28 -4.62
C ASP A 91 -20.08 3.36 -5.27
N LEU A 92 -19.52 4.16 -6.19
CA LEU A 92 -20.28 5.19 -6.89
C LEU A 92 -21.36 4.61 -7.78
N ALA A 93 -21.09 3.53 -8.50
CA ALA A 93 -22.03 2.92 -9.45
C ALA A 93 -23.21 2.23 -8.75
N LEU A 94 -22.97 1.66 -7.57
CA LEU A 94 -23.97 0.93 -6.78
C LEU A 94 -24.64 1.80 -5.71
N GLY A 95 -24.17 3.03 -5.50
CA GLY A 95 -24.70 3.91 -4.46
C GLY A 95 -24.38 3.45 -3.04
N VAL A 96 -23.25 2.73 -2.86
CA VAL A 96 -22.77 2.24 -1.56
C VAL A 96 -21.44 2.93 -1.19
N ASN A 97 -20.89 2.69 0.00
CA ASN A 97 -19.69 3.36 0.50
C ASN A 97 -18.73 2.46 1.28
N TYR A 98 -18.81 1.15 1.11
CA TYR A 98 -18.04 0.19 1.88
C TYR A 98 -17.07 -0.66 1.06
N ILE A 99 -17.28 -0.82 -0.26
CA ILE A 99 -16.47 -1.71 -1.13
C ILE A 99 -15.02 -1.23 -1.16
N ARG A 100 -14.81 0.06 -1.37
CA ARG A 100 -13.46 0.66 -1.35
C ARG A 100 -12.74 0.41 -0.02
N THR A 101 -13.42 0.66 1.09
CA THR A 101 -12.85 0.48 2.42
C THR A 101 -12.51 -0.98 2.70
N ALA A 102 -13.39 -1.92 2.33
CA ALA A 102 -13.14 -3.35 2.46
C ALA A 102 -11.91 -3.80 1.65
N VAL A 103 -11.79 -3.35 0.40
CA VAL A 103 -10.63 -3.64 -0.47
C VAL A 103 -9.34 -3.07 0.12
N ILE A 104 -9.35 -1.83 0.62
CA ILE A 104 -8.19 -1.21 1.27
C ILE A 104 -7.77 -2.02 2.49
N ILE A 105 -8.71 -2.40 3.37
CA ILE A 105 -8.44 -3.21 4.56
C ILE A 105 -7.82 -4.55 4.17
N GLY A 106 -8.37 -5.22 3.16
CA GLY A 106 -7.82 -6.49 2.67
C GLY A 106 -6.37 -6.35 2.21
N PHE A 107 -6.03 -5.28 1.49
CA PHE A 107 -4.64 -5.03 1.09
C PHE A 107 -3.75 -4.63 2.27
N ILE A 108 -4.24 -3.85 3.24
CA ILE A 108 -3.49 -3.55 4.48
C ILE A 108 -3.12 -4.84 5.21
N VAL A 109 -4.07 -5.78 5.36
CA VAL A 109 -3.81 -7.09 5.97
C VAL A 109 -2.71 -7.84 5.21
N ASN A 110 -2.78 -7.87 3.88
CA ASN A 110 -1.79 -8.53 3.06
C ASN A 110 -0.38 -7.91 3.22
N GLU A 111 -0.29 -6.57 3.25
CA GLU A 111 0.98 -5.88 3.49
C GLU A 111 1.51 -6.16 4.91
N LEU A 112 0.66 -6.14 5.94
CA LEU A 112 1.05 -6.46 7.32
C LEU A 112 1.58 -7.89 7.46
N ILE A 113 0.96 -8.87 6.79
CA ILE A 113 1.45 -10.25 6.77
C ILE A 113 2.85 -10.28 6.15
N SER A 114 3.03 -9.67 4.99
CA SER A 114 4.34 -9.62 4.32
C SER A 114 5.40 -8.93 5.17
N ILE A 115 5.07 -7.81 5.84
CA ILE A 115 5.97 -7.12 6.76
C ILE A 115 6.37 -8.00 7.95
N THR A 116 5.41 -8.75 8.52
CA THR A 116 5.69 -9.66 9.65
C THR A 116 6.54 -10.85 9.23
N GLU A 117 6.32 -11.40 8.05
CA GLU A 117 7.19 -12.43 7.45
C GLU A 117 8.60 -11.90 7.23
N ASN A 118 8.73 -10.71 6.67
CA ASN A 118 10.01 -10.02 6.50
C ASN A 118 10.72 -9.82 7.85
N ALA A 119 10.01 -9.37 8.89
CA ALA A 119 10.56 -9.23 10.25
C ALA A 119 11.05 -10.57 10.82
N GLY A 120 10.29 -11.66 10.61
CA GLY A 120 10.68 -13.01 11.00
C GLY A 120 11.98 -13.46 10.34
N ILE A 121 12.16 -13.22 9.04
CA ILE A 121 13.42 -13.53 8.31
C ILE A 121 14.60 -12.73 8.88
N MET A 122 14.38 -11.51 9.33
CA MET A 122 15.40 -10.67 9.97
C MET A 122 15.67 -11.07 11.43
N GLY A 123 14.91 -11.99 12.02
CA GLY A 123 15.01 -12.39 13.42
C GLY A 123 14.44 -11.37 14.41
N ILE A 124 13.57 -10.46 13.93
CA ILE A 124 12.93 -9.45 14.78
C ILE A 124 11.67 -10.09 15.41
N PRO A 125 11.53 -10.09 16.75
CA PRO A 125 10.34 -10.61 17.40
C PRO A 125 9.14 -9.70 17.10
N ILE A 126 8.02 -10.31 16.66
CA ILE A 126 6.80 -9.58 16.34
C ILE A 126 5.98 -9.43 17.63
N PRO A 127 5.68 -8.19 18.07
CA PRO A 127 4.80 -7.98 19.22
C PRO A 127 3.42 -8.64 19.02
N GLY A 128 2.95 -9.38 20.04
CA GLY A 128 1.66 -10.08 19.96
C GLY A 128 0.45 -9.17 19.68
N VAL A 129 0.58 -7.87 19.99
CA VAL A 129 -0.44 -6.86 19.64
C VAL A 129 -0.59 -6.72 18.13
N ILE A 130 0.50 -6.80 17.36
CA ILE A 130 0.47 -6.73 15.89
C ILE A 130 -0.23 -7.95 15.32
N VAL A 131 0.04 -9.15 15.84
CA VAL A 131 -0.62 -10.39 15.40
C VAL A 131 -2.13 -10.30 15.63
N LYS A 132 -2.55 -9.85 16.83
CA LYS A 132 -3.97 -9.62 17.15
C LYS A 132 -4.63 -8.59 16.24
N ALA A 133 -3.92 -7.50 15.91
CA ALA A 133 -4.43 -6.48 15.00
C ALA A 133 -4.68 -7.04 13.58
N ILE A 134 -3.80 -7.91 13.08
CA ILE A 134 -3.97 -8.60 11.80
C ILE A 134 -5.24 -9.46 11.83
N ASP A 135 -5.44 -10.24 12.90
CA ASP A 135 -6.62 -11.10 13.04
C ASP A 135 -7.92 -10.28 13.09
N MET A 136 -7.92 -9.16 13.82
CA MET A 136 -9.07 -8.24 13.87
C MET A 136 -9.39 -7.63 12.50
N LEU A 137 -8.37 -7.24 11.74
CA LEU A 137 -8.54 -6.68 10.40
C LEU A 137 -9.03 -7.72 9.40
N LYS A 138 -8.58 -8.97 9.50
CA LYS A 138 -9.10 -10.09 8.69
C LYS A 138 -10.58 -10.29 8.94
N GLN A 139 -11.00 -10.38 10.19
CA GLN A 139 -12.42 -10.52 10.55
C GLN A 139 -13.27 -9.37 10.03
N LYS A 140 -12.76 -8.13 10.09
CA LYS A 140 -13.45 -6.97 9.57
C LYS A 140 -13.57 -7.01 8.04
N SER A 141 -12.53 -7.44 7.33
CA SER A 141 -12.55 -7.60 5.86
C SER A 141 -13.53 -8.67 5.41
N GLU A 142 -13.69 -9.76 6.18
CA GLU A 142 -14.62 -10.87 5.89
C GLU A 142 -16.05 -10.59 6.35
N GLY A 143 -16.21 -9.86 7.47
CA GLY A 143 -17.52 -9.53 8.04
C GLY A 143 -18.31 -8.51 7.21
N ASP A 144 -17.63 -7.54 6.58
CA ASP A 144 -18.28 -6.60 5.67
C ASP A 144 -18.75 -7.25 4.35
N SER A 145 -18.25 -8.46 4.01
CA SER A 145 -18.71 -9.22 2.85
C SER A 145 -19.99 -10.02 3.11
N ASN A 146 -20.40 -10.20 4.37
CA ASN A 146 -21.59 -10.96 4.78
C ASN A 146 -22.74 -10.07 5.32
N GLY A 147 -22.59 -8.77 5.26
CA GLY A 147 -23.65 -7.81 5.63
C GLY A 147 -24.65 -7.63 4.49
N ASN A 148 -25.77 -8.28 4.62
CA ASN A 148 -27.00 -8.05 3.85
C ASN A 148 -27.45 -6.61 3.92
#